data_3da1f0bd989bf6be5b4e044fa62d1b43
#
_entry.id   3da1f0bd989bf6be5b4e044fa62d1b43
#
_cell.length_a   1.000
_cell.length_b   1.000
_cell.length_c   1.000
_cell.angle_alpha   90.00
_cell.angle_beta   90.00
_cell.angle_gamma   90.00
#
_symmetry.space_group_name_H-M   'P 1'
#
loop_
_entity.id
_entity.type
_entity.pdbx_description
1 polymer ?
#
loop_
_entity_poly.entity_id
_entity_poly.type
_entity_poly.pdbx_seq_one_letter_code
_entity_poly.pdbx_strand_id
1 'polypeptide(L)'
;MTSELVAARRRRVLAAMAEREVDALVLGRQDNVGYSTGMARLWTSGTRPFGAGCVLMAETQRTHLLSSWDAGIPEHVPFDDLYPITWNPEIMASSMAAIGGLGTARRIGVDACSPGFIRAAARFAPGAQIVPCDDLMASVRAVKLVEEIELVRSACRVVWSGVEAVLNRPDAPTPIAIANALAAMAALGATIPSSEPVVRSEGDTTVVDLGAMVGLYEGGVGGRFVDGRREHAPALVDACRDGATHEDLAQSSTGPWLVRGLGMGYETPMIDAQRGQDLTLMTGMVLSVTNGDHRDVVAVTSGEPDVLSTPPYPAGRLVGSGA
;
A
#
# COMPACT_ATOMS: atom_id res chain seq x y z
N MET A 1 -12.97 7.45 -0.56
CA MET A 1 -12.49 6.93 -1.87
C MET A 1 -13.66 6.98 -2.82
N THR A 2 -13.48 7.52 -4.02
CA THR A 2 -14.57 7.70 -4.99
C THR A 2 -14.89 6.39 -5.71
N SER A 3 -16.17 6.21 -6.11
CA SER A 3 -16.59 5.06 -6.92
C SER A 3 -15.88 5.01 -8.28
N GLU A 4 -15.53 6.16 -8.83
CA GLU A 4 -14.80 6.28 -10.09
C GLU A 4 -13.40 5.70 -10.02
N LEU A 5 -12.65 5.98 -8.94
CA LEU A 5 -11.32 5.43 -8.72
C LEU A 5 -11.36 3.90 -8.60
N VAL A 6 -12.33 3.36 -7.84
CA VAL A 6 -12.50 1.90 -7.72
C VAL A 6 -12.84 1.28 -9.08
N ALA A 7 -13.71 1.91 -9.86
CA ALA A 7 -14.04 1.46 -11.21
C ALA A 7 -12.83 1.48 -12.15
N ALA A 8 -11.99 2.52 -12.06
CA ALA A 8 -10.77 2.62 -12.87
C ALA A 8 -9.77 1.51 -12.52
N ARG A 9 -9.54 1.25 -11.23
CA ARG A 9 -8.70 0.12 -10.77
C ARG A 9 -9.24 -1.22 -11.23
N ARG A 10 -10.54 -1.45 -11.07
CA ARG A 10 -11.18 -2.70 -11.51
C ARG A 10 -11.00 -2.93 -13.00
N ARG A 11 -11.14 -1.89 -13.84
CA ARG A 11 -10.86 -2.01 -15.29
C ARG A 11 -9.43 -2.47 -15.57
N ARG A 12 -8.43 -1.95 -14.83
CA ARG A 12 -7.02 -2.38 -14.98
C ARG A 12 -6.83 -3.85 -14.60
N VAL A 13 -7.46 -4.29 -13.50
CA VAL A 13 -7.40 -5.70 -13.08
C VAL A 13 -8.05 -6.59 -14.14
N LEU A 14 -9.23 -6.24 -14.66
CA LEU A 14 -9.92 -7.00 -15.71
C LEU A 14 -9.11 -7.07 -17.00
N ALA A 15 -8.43 -5.99 -17.40
CA ALA A 15 -7.52 -5.99 -18.54
C ALA A 15 -6.36 -6.96 -18.34
N ALA A 16 -5.72 -6.93 -17.18
CA ALA A 16 -4.63 -7.85 -16.84
C ALA A 16 -5.10 -9.32 -16.74
N MET A 17 -6.33 -9.56 -16.27
CA MET A 17 -6.95 -10.90 -16.29
C MET A 17 -7.13 -11.40 -17.75
N ALA A 18 -7.60 -10.54 -18.64
CA ALA A 18 -7.80 -10.88 -20.04
C ALA A 18 -6.47 -11.22 -20.75
N GLU A 19 -5.41 -10.45 -20.50
CA GLU A 19 -4.06 -10.71 -21.04
C GLU A 19 -3.50 -12.08 -20.61
N ARG A 20 -3.92 -12.57 -19.43
CA ARG A 20 -3.46 -13.85 -18.86
C ARG A 20 -4.47 -14.98 -19.00
N GLU A 21 -5.57 -14.74 -19.69
CA GLU A 21 -6.66 -15.69 -19.88
C GLU A 21 -7.20 -16.23 -18.53
N VAL A 22 -7.36 -15.36 -17.53
CA VAL A 22 -7.89 -15.68 -16.21
C VAL A 22 -9.39 -15.44 -16.20
N ASP A 23 -10.19 -16.50 -15.99
CA ASP A 23 -11.65 -16.43 -15.97
C ASP A 23 -12.21 -15.86 -14.66
N ALA A 24 -11.51 -16.17 -13.54
CA ALA A 24 -11.84 -15.67 -12.21
C ALA A 24 -10.57 -15.35 -11.42
N LEU A 25 -10.58 -14.26 -10.67
CA LEU A 25 -9.48 -13.86 -9.79
C LEU A 25 -9.95 -13.87 -8.34
N VAL A 26 -9.35 -14.75 -7.53
CA VAL A 26 -9.62 -14.89 -6.10
C VAL A 26 -8.54 -14.17 -5.33
N LEU A 27 -8.92 -13.11 -4.63
CA LEU A 27 -8.02 -12.26 -3.86
C LEU A 27 -8.20 -12.50 -2.36
N GLY A 28 -7.11 -12.82 -1.68
CA GLY A 28 -7.04 -13.01 -0.24
C GLY A 28 -6.21 -11.95 0.48
N ARG A 29 -5.27 -11.30 -0.23
CA ARG A 29 -4.48 -10.20 0.34
C ARG A 29 -5.34 -8.95 0.48
N GLN A 30 -5.34 -8.36 1.66
CA GLN A 30 -6.19 -7.21 1.97
C GLN A 30 -5.97 -5.99 1.08
N ASP A 31 -4.72 -5.73 0.73
CA ASP A 31 -4.35 -4.67 -0.19
C ASP A 31 -4.93 -4.89 -1.59
N ASN A 32 -4.90 -6.13 -2.11
CA ASN A 32 -5.49 -6.48 -3.40
C ASN A 32 -7.02 -6.47 -3.38
N VAL A 33 -7.62 -6.93 -2.26
CA VAL A 33 -9.06 -6.80 -2.03
C VAL A 33 -9.47 -5.34 -2.00
N GLY A 34 -8.77 -4.51 -1.22
CA GLY A 34 -9.01 -3.07 -1.14
C GLY A 34 -8.82 -2.35 -2.47
N TYR A 35 -7.81 -2.74 -3.26
CA TYR A 35 -7.58 -2.20 -4.60
C TYR A 35 -8.76 -2.46 -5.54
N SER A 36 -9.24 -3.71 -5.56
CA SER A 36 -10.28 -4.17 -6.49
C SER A 36 -11.68 -3.76 -6.08
N THR A 37 -11.93 -3.60 -4.77
CA THR A 37 -13.28 -3.37 -4.23
C THR A 37 -13.47 -2.02 -3.58
N GLY A 38 -12.39 -1.36 -3.17
CA GLY A 38 -12.48 -0.16 -2.31
C GLY A 38 -12.81 -0.45 -0.86
N MET A 39 -12.91 -1.70 -0.46
CA MET A 39 -13.20 -2.08 0.92
C MET A 39 -12.11 -1.60 1.87
N ALA A 40 -12.52 -1.01 2.99
CA ALA A 40 -11.59 -0.61 4.03
C ALA A 40 -10.84 -1.82 4.61
N ARG A 41 -9.57 -1.61 4.98
CA ARG A 41 -8.77 -2.65 5.64
C ARG A 41 -9.35 -2.96 7.01
N LEU A 42 -9.72 -4.22 7.24
CA LEU A 42 -10.12 -4.68 8.56
C LEU A 42 -8.88 -4.93 9.42
N TRP A 43 -8.88 -4.45 10.65
CA TRP A 43 -7.75 -4.63 11.59
C TRP A 43 -7.45 -6.11 11.88
N THR A 44 -8.44 -7.00 11.78
CA THR A 44 -8.31 -8.44 11.98
C THR A 44 -7.75 -9.20 10.76
N SER A 45 -7.58 -8.53 9.63
CA SER A 45 -7.23 -9.18 8.37
C SER A 45 -5.86 -9.88 8.39
N GLY A 46 -4.90 -9.35 9.15
CA GLY A 46 -3.57 -9.93 9.30
C GLY A 46 -3.49 -11.22 10.12
N THR A 47 -4.56 -11.59 10.83
CA THR A 47 -4.58 -12.77 11.70
C THR A 47 -5.18 -14.00 11.04
N ARG A 48 -5.71 -13.87 9.83
CA ARG A 48 -6.34 -14.98 9.11
C ARG A 48 -5.29 -15.76 8.32
N PRO A 49 -5.25 -17.11 8.44
CA PRO A 49 -4.69 -17.93 7.38
C PRO A 49 -5.45 -17.61 6.09
N PHE A 50 -4.92 -17.94 4.94
CA PHE A 50 -5.55 -17.60 3.67
C PHE A 50 -7.10 -17.74 3.74
N GLY A 51 -7.78 -16.66 3.42
CA GLY A 51 -9.22 -16.65 3.22
C GLY A 51 -9.52 -15.74 2.03
N ALA A 52 -10.30 -16.24 1.07
CA ALA A 52 -10.76 -15.40 -0.02
C ALA A 52 -11.46 -14.16 0.55
N GLY A 53 -11.03 -12.99 0.11
CA GLY A 53 -11.66 -11.71 0.47
C GLY A 53 -12.63 -11.25 -0.60
N CYS A 54 -12.30 -11.48 -1.88
CA CYS A 54 -13.21 -11.25 -2.99
C CYS A 54 -12.89 -12.17 -4.16
N VAL A 55 -13.87 -12.29 -5.06
CA VAL A 55 -13.75 -12.96 -6.36
C VAL A 55 -14.20 -12.00 -7.46
N LEU A 56 -13.32 -11.73 -8.41
CA LEU A 56 -13.65 -10.96 -9.60
C LEU A 56 -13.83 -11.92 -10.78
N MET A 57 -15.01 -11.90 -11.41
CA MET A 57 -15.34 -12.72 -12.57
C MET A 57 -15.10 -11.95 -13.86
N ALA A 58 -14.32 -12.50 -14.79
CA ALA A 58 -13.98 -11.82 -16.05
C ALA A 58 -15.21 -11.66 -16.96
N GLU A 59 -16.03 -12.70 -17.11
CA GLU A 59 -17.20 -12.72 -17.99
C GLU A 59 -18.26 -11.69 -17.57
N THR A 60 -18.65 -11.71 -16.30
CA THR A 60 -19.72 -10.84 -15.77
C THR A 60 -19.20 -9.49 -15.31
N GLN A 61 -17.88 -9.35 -15.14
CA GLN A 61 -17.20 -8.21 -14.54
C GLN A 61 -17.73 -7.89 -13.12
N ARG A 62 -18.41 -8.85 -12.47
CA ARG A 62 -18.93 -8.71 -11.11
C ARG A 62 -17.83 -9.00 -10.09
N THR A 63 -17.91 -8.28 -8.98
CA THR A 63 -17.07 -8.52 -7.82
C THR A 63 -17.91 -9.09 -6.71
N HIS A 64 -17.59 -10.32 -6.32
CA HIS A 64 -18.22 -11.03 -5.20
C HIS A 64 -17.34 -10.84 -3.97
N LEU A 65 -17.91 -10.27 -2.91
CA LEU A 65 -17.17 -9.91 -1.70
C LEU A 65 -17.48 -10.90 -0.57
N LEU A 66 -16.43 -11.47 0.01
CA LEU A 66 -16.55 -12.30 1.20
C LEU A 66 -16.29 -11.44 2.44
N SER A 67 -17.36 -11.10 3.16
CA SER A 67 -17.30 -10.24 4.35
C SER A 67 -18.14 -10.81 5.48
N SER A 68 -17.69 -10.61 6.70
CA SER A 68 -18.44 -11.04 7.91
C SER A 68 -19.38 -9.98 8.45
N TRP A 69 -19.32 -8.75 7.97
CA TRP A 69 -20.04 -7.62 8.56
C TRP A 69 -20.45 -6.59 7.50
N ASP A 70 -21.53 -5.88 7.78
CA ASP A 70 -22.03 -4.83 6.92
C ASP A 70 -21.18 -3.55 6.96
N ALA A 71 -20.39 -3.36 8.01
CA ALA A 71 -19.55 -2.18 8.16
C ALA A 71 -18.40 -2.20 7.15
N GLY A 72 -18.27 -1.12 6.38
CA GLY A 72 -17.19 -0.92 5.41
C GLY A 72 -17.39 -1.64 4.08
N ILE A 73 -18.55 -2.23 3.83
CA ILE A 73 -18.91 -2.75 2.53
C ILE A 73 -19.13 -1.58 1.57
N PRO A 74 -18.45 -1.57 0.40
CA PRO A 74 -18.64 -0.52 -0.59
C PRO A 74 -20.05 -0.54 -1.20
N GLU A 75 -20.68 0.63 -1.31
CA GLU A 75 -22.06 0.78 -1.83
C GLU A 75 -22.26 0.19 -3.23
N HIS A 76 -21.20 0.11 -4.04
CA HIS A 76 -21.29 -0.44 -5.40
C HIS A 76 -21.29 -1.95 -5.47
N VAL A 77 -21.11 -2.66 -4.35
CA VAL A 77 -21.22 -4.13 -4.28
C VAL A 77 -22.66 -4.48 -3.91
N PRO A 78 -23.43 -5.09 -4.83
CA PRO A 78 -24.81 -5.47 -4.57
C PRO A 78 -24.92 -6.50 -3.43
N PHE A 79 -26.02 -6.48 -2.71
CA PHE A 79 -26.26 -7.43 -1.62
C PHE A 79 -26.15 -8.88 -2.09
N ASP A 80 -26.62 -9.20 -3.30
CA ASP A 80 -26.55 -10.54 -3.88
C ASP A 80 -25.12 -11.00 -4.20
N ASP A 81 -24.14 -10.10 -4.16
CA ASP A 81 -22.72 -10.40 -4.35
C ASP A 81 -21.94 -10.45 -3.01
N LEU A 82 -22.65 -10.42 -1.88
CA LEU A 82 -22.06 -10.56 -0.55
C LEU A 82 -22.17 -12.01 -0.08
N TYR A 83 -21.05 -12.55 0.38
CA TYR A 83 -20.94 -13.92 0.89
C TYR A 83 -20.35 -13.91 2.29
N PRO A 84 -20.79 -14.81 3.19
CA PRO A 84 -20.22 -14.87 4.52
C PRO A 84 -18.78 -15.32 4.48
N ILE A 85 -17.94 -14.60 5.21
CA ILE A 85 -16.56 -15.03 5.45
C ILE A 85 -16.54 -15.96 6.66
N THR A 86 -15.72 -17.01 6.59
CA THR A 86 -15.60 -17.99 7.64
C THR A 86 -14.19 -18.55 7.76
N TRP A 87 -13.85 -19.01 8.94
CA TRP A 87 -12.60 -19.76 9.22
C TRP A 87 -12.74 -21.26 8.90
N ASN A 88 -13.96 -21.74 8.70
CA ASN A 88 -14.22 -23.12 8.37
C ASN A 88 -14.03 -23.33 6.85
N PRO A 89 -13.04 -24.14 6.41
CA PRO A 89 -12.79 -24.38 4.99
C PRO A 89 -13.98 -24.98 4.25
N GLU A 90 -14.83 -25.76 4.93
CA GLU A 90 -16.01 -26.39 4.33
C GLU A 90 -17.05 -25.35 3.98
N ILE A 91 -17.35 -24.45 4.92
CA ILE A 91 -18.33 -23.37 4.71
C ILE A 91 -17.78 -22.39 3.67
N MET A 92 -16.48 -22.09 3.70
CA MET A 92 -15.84 -21.25 2.67
C MET A 92 -15.98 -21.86 1.28
N ALA A 93 -15.72 -23.17 1.13
CA ALA A 93 -15.88 -23.85 -0.15
C ALA A 93 -17.34 -23.81 -0.65
N SER A 94 -18.31 -23.92 0.27
CA SER A 94 -19.74 -23.79 -0.06
C SER A 94 -20.11 -22.38 -0.49
N SER A 95 -19.60 -21.36 0.18
CA SER A 95 -19.77 -19.95 -0.22
C SER A 95 -19.17 -19.69 -1.60
N MET A 96 -17.97 -20.19 -1.86
CA MET A 96 -17.32 -20.08 -3.17
C MET A 96 -18.12 -20.79 -4.28
N ALA A 97 -18.66 -22.00 -4.00
CA ALA A 97 -19.47 -22.74 -4.95
C ALA A 97 -20.77 -22.02 -5.33
N ALA A 98 -21.30 -21.16 -4.46
CA ALA A 98 -22.49 -20.35 -4.72
C ALA A 98 -22.25 -19.17 -5.68
N ILE A 99 -20.97 -18.79 -5.93
CA ILE A 99 -20.62 -17.71 -6.85
C ILE A 99 -20.90 -18.16 -8.29
N GLY A 100 -21.80 -17.45 -8.96
CA GLY A 100 -22.19 -17.76 -10.33
C GLY A 100 -21.00 -17.74 -11.30
N GLY A 101 -20.84 -18.81 -12.08
CA GLY A 101 -19.75 -18.95 -13.06
C GLY A 101 -18.43 -19.48 -12.50
N LEU A 102 -18.19 -19.40 -11.18
CA LEU A 102 -16.92 -19.84 -10.60
C LEU A 102 -16.69 -21.35 -10.79
N GLY A 103 -17.73 -22.16 -10.63
CA GLY A 103 -17.67 -23.63 -10.82
C GLY A 103 -17.35 -24.08 -12.24
N THR A 104 -17.56 -23.24 -13.23
CA THR A 104 -17.29 -23.48 -14.66
C THR A 104 -16.05 -22.75 -15.19
N ALA A 105 -15.41 -21.94 -14.35
CA ALA A 105 -14.16 -21.27 -14.67
C ALA A 105 -13.09 -22.31 -14.98
N ARG A 106 -12.35 -22.11 -16.06
CA ARG A 106 -11.27 -23.01 -16.47
C ARG A 106 -9.92 -22.62 -15.86
N ARG A 107 -9.72 -21.32 -15.66
CA ARG A 107 -8.47 -20.77 -15.14
C ARG A 107 -8.76 -19.75 -14.04
N ILE A 108 -8.40 -20.10 -12.82
CA ILE A 108 -8.62 -19.28 -11.61
C ILE A 108 -7.29 -18.76 -11.12
N GLY A 109 -7.12 -17.44 -11.18
CA GLY A 109 -5.99 -16.73 -10.60
C GLY A 109 -6.17 -16.56 -9.09
N VAL A 110 -5.07 -16.69 -8.32
CA VAL A 110 -5.09 -16.58 -6.87
C VAL A 110 -3.88 -15.78 -6.41
N ASP A 111 -4.07 -14.76 -5.59
CA ASP A 111 -3.00 -14.18 -4.81
C ASP A 111 -2.81 -14.99 -3.50
N ALA A 112 -1.59 -15.08 -2.99
CA ALA A 112 -1.29 -15.82 -1.76
C ALA A 112 -1.81 -17.28 -1.75
N CYS A 113 -1.61 -18.00 -2.84
CA CYS A 113 -2.06 -19.38 -3.01
C CYS A 113 -1.42 -20.33 -1.96
N SER A 114 -2.25 -20.98 -1.16
CA SER A 114 -1.82 -21.98 -0.19
C SER A 114 -2.20 -23.39 -0.62
N PRO A 115 -1.47 -24.44 -0.17
CA PRO A 115 -1.88 -25.83 -0.42
C PRO A 115 -3.29 -26.17 0.08
N GLY A 116 -3.74 -25.50 1.15
CA GLY A 116 -5.09 -25.63 1.68
C GLY A 116 -6.13 -25.09 0.73
N PHE A 117 -5.89 -23.94 0.11
CA PHE A 117 -6.77 -23.37 -0.89
C PHE A 117 -6.87 -24.26 -2.13
N ILE A 118 -5.75 -24.79 -2.64
CA ILE A 118 -5.75 -25.69 -3.81
C ILE A 118 -6.63 -26.91 -3.55
N ARG A 119 -6.54 -27.53 -2.36
CA ARG A 119 -7.43 -28.63 -1.98
C ARG A 119 -8.90 -28.22 -1.90
N ALA A 120 -9.18 -27.04 -1.37
CA ALA A 120 -10.54 -26.53 -1.28
C ALA A 120 -11.11 -26.21 -2.68
N ALA A 121 -10.30 -25.70 -3.60
CA ALA A 121 -10.70 -25.34 -4.95
C ALA A 121 -11.26 -26.53 -5.73
N ALA A 122 -10.74 -27.73 -5.53
CA ALA A 122 -11.28 -28.96 -6.13
C ALA A 122 -12.75 -29.23 -5.78
N ARG A 123 -13.31 -28.59 -4.76
CA ARG A 123 -14.70 -28.75 -4.31
C ARG A 123 -15.66 -27.76 -4.98
N PHE A 124 -15.20 -26.54 -5.26
CA PHE A 124 -16.06 -25.53 -5.88
C PHE A 124 -15.75 -25.28 -7.36
N ALA A 125 -14.57 -25.68 -7.84
CA ALA A 125 -14.18 -25.59 -9.24
C ALA A 125 -13.30 -26.79 -9.63
N PRO A 126 -13.84 -28.02 -9.69
CA PRO A 126 -13.06 -29.27 -9.83
C PRO A 126 -12.31 -29.39 -11.16
N GLY A 127 -12.71 -28.65 -12.18
CA GLY A 127 -12.05 -28.64 -13.50
C GLY A 127 -11.10 -27.47 -13.72
N ALA A 128 -10.95 -26.58 -12.75
CA ALA A 128 -10.17 -25.35 -12.93
C ALA A 128 -8.67 -25.58 -12.74
N GLN A 129 -7.87 -24.92 -13.58
CA GLN A 129 -6.47 -24.72 -13.35
C GLN A 129 -6.29 -23.54 -12.37
N ILE A 130 -5.70 -23.78 -11.20
CA ILE A 130 -5.35 -22.72 -10.26
C ILE A 130 -3.96 -22.18 -10.60
N VAL A 131 -3.85 -20.87 -10.81
CA VAL A 131 -2.61 -20.20 -11.19
C VAL A 131 -2.27 -19.08 -10.20
N PRO A 132 -0.98 -18.92 -9.81
CA PRO A 132 -0.57 -17.79 -9.00
C PRO A 132 -0.72 -16.49 -9.81
N CYS A 133 -1.24 -15.45 -9.15
CA CYS A 133 -1.48 -14.12 -9.74
C CYS A 133 -0.96 -12.98 -8.84
N ASP A 134 0.01 -13.27 -7.98
CA ASP A 134 0.67 -12.23 -7.17
C ASP A 134 1.34 -11.19 -8.06
N ASP A 135 2.02 -11.63 -9.12
CA ASP A 135 2.70 -10.79 -10.09
C ASP A 135 1.73 -9.98 -10.97
N LEU A 136 0.54 -10.53 -11.28
CA LEU A 136 -0.51 -9.78 -11.95
C LEU A 136 -0.92 -8.56 -11.12
N MET A 137 -1.25 -8.79 -9.85
CA MET A 137 -1.66 -7.71 -8.96
C MET A 137 -0.51 -6.73 -8.67
N ALA A 138 0.72 -7.24 -8.54
CA ALA A 138 1.90 -6.40 -8.37
C ALA A 138 2.11 -5.47 -9.57
N SER A 139 2.01 -5.98 -10.81
CA SER A 139 2.18 -5.16 -12.03
C SER A 139 1.07 -4.12 -12.19
N VAL A 140 -0.18 -4.49 -11.92
CA VAL A 140 -1.33 -3.56 -12.00
C VAL A 140 -1.19 -2.41 -10.99
N ARG A 141 -0.63 -2.67 -9.81
CA ARG A 141 -0.47 -1.69 -8.72
C ARG A 141 0.82 -0.89 -8.79
N ALA A 142 1.83 -1.36 -9.55
CA ALA A 142 3.14 -0.71 -9.63
C ALA A 142 3.03 0.75 -10.09
N VAL A 143 2.32 0.99 -11.19
CA VAL A 143 2.06 2.34 -11.73
C VAL A 143 0.72 2.84 -11.21
N LYS A 144 0.72 3.97 -10.50
CA LYS A 144 -0.44 4.56 -9.85
C LYS A 144 -1.27 5.41 -10.81
N LEU A 145 -2.57 5.48 -10.54
CA LEU A 145 -3.43 6.53 -11.10
C LEU A 145 -3.10 7.87 -10.42
N VAL A 146 -3.42 8.97 -11.07
CA VAL A 146 -3.16 10.32 -10.53
C VAL A 146 -3.86 10.50 -9.17
N GLU A 147 -5.08 10.00 -9.04
CA GLU A 147 -5.85 10.06 -7.80
C GLU A 147 -5.21 9.22 -6.68
N GLU A 148 -4.52 8.13 -7.03
CA GLU A 148 -3.79 7.32 -6.05
C GLU A 148 -2.56 8.06 -5.53
N ILE A 149 -1.83 8.76 -6.41
CA ILE A 149 -0.69 9.60 -6.03
C ILE A 149 -1.14 10.68 -5.04
N GLU A 150 -2.28 11.33 -5.27
CA GLU A 150 -2.82 12.34 -4.36
C GLU A 150 -3.27 11.76 -3.01
N LEU A 151 -3.75 10.51 -2.97
CA LEU A 151 -4.06 9.83 -1.71
C LEU A 151 -2.78 9.52 -0.92
N VAL A 152 -1.69 9.10 -1.58
CA VAL A 152 -0.38 8.93 -0.93
C VAL A 152 0.15 10.27 -0.43
N ARG A 153 0.07 11.34 -1.23
CA ARG A 153 0.46 12.70 -0.80
C ARG A 153 -0.31 13.13 0.45
N SER A 154 -1.62 12.86 0.47
CA SER A 154 -2.46 13.16 1.63
C SER A 154 -2.04 12.35 2.87
N ALA A 155 -1.68 11.07 2.69
CA ALA A 155 -1.15 10.25 3.77
C ALA A 155 0.19 10.79 4.31
N CYS A 156 1.09 11.26 3.45
CA CYS A 156 2.33 11.92 3.88
C CYS A 156 2.07 13.19 4.69
N ARG A 157 1.06 13.99 4.33
CA ARG A 157 0.66 15.18 5.13
C ARG A 157 0.18 14.80 6.53
N VAL A 158 -0.54 13.69 6.66
CA VAL A 158 -0.94 13.16 7.98
C VAL A 158 0.29 12.75 8.77
N VAL A 159 1.28 12.09 8.15
CA VAL A 159 2.53 11.74 8.85
C VAL A 159 3.30 12.97 9.31
N TRP A 160 3.28 14.05 8.54
CA TRP A 160 3.90 15.32 8.95
C TRP A 160 3.33 15.86 10.27
N SER A 161 2.03 15.69 10.56
CA SER A 161 1.46 16.10 11.86
C SER A 161 2.10 15.35 13.03
N GLY A 162 2.49 14.10 12.82
CA GLY A 162 3.25 13.32 13.80
C GLY A 162 4.68 13.85 13.99
N VAL A 163 5.35 14.18 12.89
CA VAL A 163 6.70 14.81 12.93
C VAL A 163 6.64 16.13 13.71
N GLU A 164 5.68 17.00 13.40
CA GLU A 164 5.46 18.27 14.11
C GLU A 164 5.20 18.06 15.59
N ALA A 165 4.41 17.06 15.97
CA ALA A 165 4.15 16.76 17.37
C ALA A 165 5.41 16.36 18.15
N VAL A 166 6.38 15.70 17.47
CA VAL A 166 7.70 15.40 18.04
C VAL A 166 8.53 16.68 18.17
N LEU A 167 8.66 17.43 17.09
CA LEU A 167 9.53 18.62 17.03
C LEU A 167 9.07 19.76 17.97
N ASN A 168 7.77 19.85 18.24
CA ASN A 168 7.21 20.81 19.19
C ASN A 168 7.50 20.47 20.67
N ARG A 169 8.05 19.27 20.95
CA ARG A 169 8.41 18.82 22.31
C ARG A 169 9.74 18.04 22.28
N PRO A 170 10.86 18.70 21.93
CA PRO A 170 12.14 18.04 21.71
C PRO A 170 12.68 17.33 22.97
N ASP A 171 12.31 17.82 24.14
CA ASP A 171 12.74 17.25 25.43
C ASP A 171 11.85 16.11 25.94
N ALA A 172 10.80 15.74 25.20
CA ALA A 172 9.92 14.66 25.64
C ALA A 172 10.68 13.31 25.60
N PRO A 173 10.52 12.45 26.62
CA PRO A 173 11.05 11.09 26.55
C PRO A 173 10.54 10.35 25.32
N THR A 174 11.41 9.57 24.67
CA THR A 174 11.09 8.86 23.41
C THR A 174 9.72 8.17 23.39
N PRO A 175 9.28 7.40 24.41
CA PRO A 175 7.96 6.78 24.38
C PRO A 175 6.82 7.79 24.35
N ILE A 176 6.99 8.95 25.02
CA ILE A 176 5.99 10.03 25.04
C ILE A 176 5.97 10.76 23.69
N ALA A 177 7.12 11.02 23.09
CA ALA A 177 7.22 11.62 21.77
C ALA A 177 6.53 10.74 20.71
N ILE A 178 6.76 9.43 20.73
CA ILE A 178 6.09 8.47 19.86
C ILE A 178 4.56 8.46 20.10
N ALA A 179 4.12 8.43 21.36
CA ALA A 179 2.68 8.45 21.67
C ALA A 179 2.00 9.74 21.16
N ASN A 180 2.66 10.90 21.33
CA ASN A 180 2.16 12.18 20.80
C ASN A 180 2.08 12.19 19.28
N ALA A 181 3.11 11.64 18.59
CA ALA A 181 3.12 11.53 17.14
C ALA A 181 1.96 10.64 16.64
N LEU A 182 1.77 9.47 17.24
CA LEU A 182 0.69 8.57 16.88
C LEU A 182 -0.69 9.18 17.12
N ALA A 183 -0.87 9.90 18.25
CA ALA A 183 -2.11 10.61 18.55
C ALA A 183 -2.41 11.72 17.54
N ALA A 184 -1.41 12.50 17.14
CA ALA A 184 -1.56 13.55 16.13
C ALA A 184 -1.95 12.98 14.76
N MET A 185 -1.29 11.91 14.32
CA MET A 185 -1.63 11.23 13.07
C MET A 185 -3.05 10.61 13.12
N ALA A 186 -3.41 9.97 14.24
CA ALA A 186 -4.73 9.38 14.43
C ALA A 186 -5.86 10.42 14.39
N ALA A 187 -5.65 11.61 14.95
CA ALA A 187 -6.60 12.71 14.91
C ALA A 187 -6.91 13.18 13.47
N LEU A 188 -6.01 12.93 12.52
CA LEU A 188 -6.17 13.24 11.09
C LEU A 188 -6.52 11.99 10.24
N GLY A 189 -6.92 10.90 10.88
CA GLY A 189 -7.46 9.72 10.19
C GLY A 189 -6.45 8.62 9.88
N ALA A 190 -5.23 8.66 10.44
CA ALA A 190 -4.35 7.50 10.40
C ALA A 190 -4.95 6.34 11.20
N THR A 191 -4.94 5.14 10.63
CA THR A 191 -5.54 3.95 11.25
C THR A 191 -4.52 3.10 12.00
N ILE A 192 -3.35 2.91 11.42
CA ILE A 192 -2.24 2.13 12.00
C ILE A 192 -0.90 2.73 11.57
N PRO A 193 0.17 2.59 12.36
CA PRO A 193 1.53 2.81 11.87
C PRO A 193 1.85 1.84 10.73
N SER A 194 2.51 2.30 9.68
CA SER A 194 2.96 1.44 8.57
C SER A 194 4.37 0.89 8.75
N SER A 195 5.12 1.47 9.68
CA SER A 195 6.46 1.06 10.11
C SER A 195 6.61 1.30 11.61
N GLU A 196 7.61 0.69 12.22
CA GLU A 196 7.97 0.99 13.60
C GLU A 196 8.37 2.47 13.71
N PRO A 197 7.71 3.25 14.59
CA PRO A 197 8.05 4.66 14.77
C PRO A 197 9.44 4.81 15.38
N VAL A 198 10.29 5.64 14.78
CA VAL A 198 11.62 5.97 15.31
C VAL A 198 11.64 7.44 15.71
N VAL A 199 11.99 7.69 16.97
CA VAL A 199 12.28 9.01 17.50
C VAL A 199 13.50 8.89 18.42
N ARG A 200 14.56 9.64 18.11
CA ARG A 200 15.75 9.70 18.97
C ARG A 200 16.40 11.07 18.91
N SER A 201 17.00 11.49 20.02
CA SER A 201 17.75 12.75 20.14
C SER A 201 19.25 12.47 20.15
N GLU A 202 19.99 13.20 19.35
CA GLU A 202 21.45 13.10 19.18
C GLU A 202 22.04 14.51 19.30
N GLY A 203 22.24 14.98 20.54
CA GLY A 203 22.61 16.38 20.79
C GLY A 203 21.52 17.34 20.34
N ASP A 204 21.85 18.28 19.46
CA ASP A 204 20.91 19.27 18.91
C ASP A 204 20.04 18.69 17.73
N THR A 205 20.29 17.45 17.39
CA THR A 205 19.59 16.78 16.28
C THR A 205 18.49 15.87 16.80
N THR A 206 17.30 15.97 16.24
CA THR A 206 16.22 14.99 16.42
C THR A 206 16.09 14.15 15.16
N VAL A 207 16.21 12.83 15.29
CA VAL A 207 15.95 11.89 14.20
C VAL A 207 14.53 11.36 14.35
N VAL A 208 13.75 11.46 13.29
CA VAL A 208 12.37 11.00 13.23
C VAL A 208 12.19 10.13 12.00
N ASP A 209 11.56 8.97 12.14
CA ASP A 209 11.05 8.17 11.04
C ASP A 209 9.67 7.65 11.40
N LEU A 210 8.63 8.14 10.71
CA LEU A 210 7.24 7.85 10.96
C LEU A 210 6.55 7.41 9.66
N GLY A 211 5.68 6.42 9.78
CA GLY A 211 4.81 6.00 8.70
C GLY A 211 3.42 5.65 9.20
N ALA A 212 2.41 5.89 8.39
CA ALA A 212 1.03 5.60 8.72
C ALA A 212 0.21 5.17 7.52
N MET A 213 -0.79 4.34 7.78
CA MET A 213 -1.86 4.05 6.83
C MET A 213 -2.99 5.06 7.02
N VAL A 214 -3.39 5.71 5.94
CA VAL A 214 -4.55 6.60 5.88
C VAL A 214 -5.52 6.05 4.85
N GLY A 215 -6.66 5.55 5.31
CA GLY A 215 -7.50 4.71 4.47
C GLY A 215 -6.74 3.45 4.03
N LEU A 216 -6.54 3.31 2.72
CA LEU A 216 -5.80 2.18 2.14
C LEU A 216 -4.34 2.52 1.80
N TYR A 217 -3.92 3.78 1.89
CA TYR A 217 -2.61 4.21 1.41
C TYR A 217 -1.62 4.48 2.53
N GLU A 218 -0.38 4.12 2.25
CA GLU A 218 0.75 4.40 3.12
C GLU A 218 1.30 5.80 2.83
N GLY A 219 1.59 6.55 3.91
CA GLY A 219 2.45 7.72 3.91
C GLY A 219 3.67 7.49 4.77
N GLY A 220 4.76 8.18 4.48
CA GLY A 220 6.00 8.06 5.25
C GLY A 220 6.87 9.31 5.18
N VAL A 221 7.53 9.63 6.27
CA VAL A 221 8.50 10.72 6.38
C VAL A 221 9.57 10.31 7.36
N GLY A 222 10.83 10.39 6.97
CA GLY A 222 11.99 10.22 7.87
C GLY A 222 13.04 11.26 7.62
N GLY A 223 13.78 11.67 8.66
CA GLY A 223 14.86 12.64 8.52
C GLY A 223 15.52 13.03 9.82
N ARG A 224 16.60 13.77 9.66
CA ARG A 224 17.32 14.45 10.71
C ARG A 224 16.84 15.89 10.75
N PHE A 225 16.61 16.41 11.95
CA PHE A 225 16.09 17.75 12.17
C PHE A 225 17.01 18.49 13.13
N VAL A 226 17.56 19.61 12.67
CA VAL A 226 18.37 20.53 13.47
C VAL A 226 17.59 21.83 13.64
N ASP A 227 17.39 22.28 14.86
CA ASP A 227 16.53 23.45 15.16
C ASP A 227 15.16 23.38 14.49
N GLY A 228 14.56 22.18 14.43
CA GLY A 228 13.27 21.93 13.80
C GLY A 228 13.28 21.97 12.27
N ARG A 229 14.44 22.13 11.62
CA ARG A 229 14.60 22.13 10.17
C ARG A 229 15.10 20.78 9.69
N ARG A 230 14.44 20.20 8.73
CA ARG A 230 14.88 18.96 8.10
C ARG A 230 16.16 19.18 7.31
N GLU A 231 17.15 18.32 7.52
CA GLU A 231 18.34 18.28 6.67
C GLU A 231 17.97 17.93 5.23
N HIS A 232 18.87 18.29 4.30
CA HIS A 232 18.61 18.13 2.88
C HIS A 232 18.39 16.65 2.50
N ALA A 233 17.46 16.41 1.56
CA ALA A 233 17.18 15.07 1.05
C ALA A 233 18.42 14.53 0.29
N PRO A 234 18.69 13.21 0.39
CA PRO A 234 19.77 12.58 -0.35
C PRO A 234 19.61 12.66 -1.87
N ALA A 235 20.71 12.69 -2.62
CA ALA A 235 20.72 12.64 -4.10
C ALA A 235 20.00 11.41 -4.68
N LEU A 236 19.83 10.36 -3.89
CA LEU A 236 19.07 9.16 -4.26
C LEU A 236 17.60 9.49 -4.62
N VAL A 237 17.01 10.50 -3.98
CA VAL A 237 15.66 10.97 -4.29
C VAL A 237 15.61 11.53 -5.73
N ASP A 238 16.60 12.34 -6.10
CA ASP A 238 16.70 12.96 -7.41
C ASP A 238 16.97 11.93 -8.53
N ALA A 239 17.54 10.78 -8.19
CA ALA A 239 17.79 9.69 -9.11
C ALA A 239 16.53 8.86 -9.43
N CYS A 240 15.44 8.98 -8.66
CA CYS A 240 14.20 8.23 -8.88
C CYS A 240 13.37 8.79 -10.04
N ARG A 241 13.89 8.70 -11.28
CA ARG A 241 13.28 9.23 -12.50
C ARG A 241 12.80 8.11 -13.42
N ASP A 242 11.98 8.47 -14.39
CA ASP A 242 11.61 7.55 -15.47
C ASP A 242 12.83 7.05 -16.21
N GLY A 243 12.88 5.74 -16.43
CA GLY A 243 14.03 5.08 -17.06
C GLY A 243 15.20 4.77 -16.14
N ALA A 244 15.20 5.23 -14.87
CA ALA A 244 16.30 4.96 -13.94
C ALA A 244 16.41 3.46 -13.63
N THR A 245 17.64 2.97 -13.62
CA THR A 245 18.01 1.58 -13.33
C THR A 245 18.56 1.44 -11.91
N HIS A 246 18.80 0.19 -11.50
CA HIS A 246 19.51 -0.08 -10.23
C HIS A 246 20.89 0.60 -10.18
N GLU A 247 21.61 0.63 -11.30
CA GLU A 247 22.95 1.23 -11.37
C GLU A 247 22.90 2.75 -11.14
N ASP A 248 21.92 3.43 -11.74
CA ASP A 248 21.71 4.87 -11.53
C ASP A 248 21.44 5.20 -10.07
N LEU A 249 20.60 4.39 -9.41
CA LEU A 249 20.30 4.54 -7.98
C LEU A 249 21.53 4.26 -7.12
N ALA A 250 22.28 3.21 -7.41
CA ALA A 250 23.47 2.85 -6.67
C ALA A 250 24.58 3.92 -6.75
N GLN A 251 24.72 4.58 -7.89
CA GLN A 251 25.67 5.69 -8.07
C GLN A 251 25.28 6.96 -7.29
N SER A 252 24.02 7.09 -6.94
CA SER A 252 23.47 8.28 -6.24
C SER A 252 23.56 8.18 -4.71
N SER A 253 24.07 7.07 -4.16
CA SER A 253 24.18 6.87 -2.72
C SER A 253 25.50 6.23 -2.33
N THR A 254 26.09 6.65 -1.21
CA THR A 254 27.36 6.11 -0.68
C THR A 254 27.17 5.23 0.55
N GLY A 255 25.94 5.03 1.03
CA GLY A 255 25.63 4.27 2.24
C GLY A 255 24.55 3.21 1.99
N PRO A 256 24.05 2.57 3.04
CA PRO A 256 22.91 1.67 2.92
C PRO A 256 21.66 2.43 2.49
N TRP A 257 20.99 1.93 1.49
CA TRP A 257 19.76 2.51 0.97
C TRP A 257 18.76 1.43 0.57
N LEU A 258 17.49 1.82 0.53
CA LEU A 258 16.39 1.00 0.07
C LEU A 258 15.41 1.85 -0.73
N VAL A 259 15.09 1.42 -1.93
CA VAL A 259 13.99 1.96 -2.74
C VAL A 259 12.94 0.85 -2.88
N ARG A 260 11.73 1.11 -2.40
CA ARG A 260 10.62 0.17 -2.53
C ARG A 260 9.38 0.84 -3.09
N GLY A 261 8.60 0.07 -3.83
CA GLY A 261 7.26 0.49 -4.21
C GLY A 261 6.40 0.78 -2.99
N LEU A 262 5.58 1.81 -3.09
CA LEU A 262 4.68 2.25 -2.05
C LEU A 262 3.30 2.54 -2.62
N GLY A 263 2.28 2.18 -1.86
CA GLY A 263 0.88 2.41 -2.19
C GLY A 263 -0.01 1.93 -1.05
N MET A 264 -0.60 0.76 -1.19
CA MET A 264 -1.39 0.12 -0.12
C MET A 264 -0.52 -0.75 0.80
N GLY A 265 0.65 -0.27 1.17
CA GLY A 265 1.70 -0.95 1.92
C GLY A 265 2.90 -1.28 1.05
N TYR A 266 3.60 -2.37 1.39
CA TYR A 266 4.79 -2.81 0.65
C TYR A 266 4.42 -3.29 -0.75
N GLU A 267 5.08 -2.70 -1.76
CA GLU A 267 4.89 -3.03 -3.16
C GLU A 267 6.23 -3.20 -3.87
N THR A 268 6.21 -3.82 -5.05
CA THR A 268 7.35 -3.84 -5.95
C THR A 268 7.50 -2.48 -6.64
N PRO A 269 8.75 -2.08 -6.98
CA PRO A 269 10.02 -2.77 -6.80
C PRO A 269 10.50 -2.80 -5.35
N MET A 270 11.49 -3.67 -5.05
CA MET A 270 12.26 -3.63 -3.82
C MET A 270 13.74 -3.75 -4.21
N ILE A 271 14.44 -2.64 -4.15
CA ILE A 271 15.81 -2.47 -4.65
C ILE A 271 16.67 -1.93 -3.51
N ASP A 272 17.83 -2.53 -3.28
CA ASP A 272 18.81 -2.08 -2.29
C ASP A 272 20.23 -2.08 -2.88
N ALA A 273 21.21 -1.66 -2.09
CA ALA A 273 22.62 -1.58 -2.53
C ALA A 273 23.22 -2.93 -2.97
N GLN A 274 22.64 -4.06 -2.58
CA GLN A 274 23.16 -5.41 -2.86
C GLN A 274 22.32 -6.18 -3.86
N ARG A 275 21.05 -5.80 -4.03
CA ARG A 275 20.07 -6.52 -4.85
C ARG A 275 19.53 -5.59 -5.93
N GLY A 276 20.18 -5.65 -7.09
CA GLY A 276 19.65 -5.08 -8.33
C GLY A 276 18.57 -6.01 -8.89
N GLN A 277 17.46 -5.43 -9.32
CA GLN A 277 16.51 -6.11 -10.19
C GLN A 277 16.72 -5.54 -11.59
N ASP A 278 16.51 -6.37 -12.62
CA ASP A 278 16.41 -5.91 -14.02
C ASP A 278 15.09 -5.10 -14.18
N LEU A 279 14.94 -4.09 -13.34
CA LEU A 279 13.77 -3.23 -13.32
C LEU A 279 14.20 -1.81 -13.66
N THR A 280 13.46 -1.22 -14.57
CA THR A 280 13.54 0.20 -14.88
C THR A 280 12.38 0.91 -14.21
N LEU A 281 12.63 2.01 -13.53
CA LEU A 281 11.58 2.85 -12.95
C LEU A 281 10.72 3.45 -14.05
N MET A 282 9.42 3.51 -13.84
CA MET A 282 8.46 4.02 -14.81
C MET A 282 7.65 5.18 -14.22
N THR A 283 7.34 6.17 -15.07
CA THR A 283 6.42 7.26 -14.71
C THR A 283 5.13 6.73 -14.09
N GLY A 284 4.74 7.32 -12.97
CA GLY A 284 3.57 6.91 -12.18
C GLY A 284 3.87 5.86 -11.10
N MET A 285 5.08 5.30 -11.03
CA MET A 285 5.48 4.55 -9.83
C MET A 285 5.58 5.48 -8.64
N VAL A 286 5.15 5.02 -7.47
CA VAL A 286 5.36 5.71 -6.20
C VAL A 286 6.29 4.86 -5.35
N LEU A 287 7.32 5.50 -4.82
CA LEU A 287 8.44 4.86 -4.15
C LEU A 287 8.63 5.43 -2.75
N SER A 288 8.95 4.57 -1.79
CA SER A 288 9.58 4.97 -0.54
C SER A 288 11.08 4.83 -0.71
N VAL A 289 11.79 5.94 -0.58
CA VAL A 289 13.25 6.05 -0.75
C VAL A 289 13.87 6.27 0.60
N THR A 290 14.63 5.30 1.09
CA THR A 290 15.33 5.36 2.37
C THR A 290 16.83 5.40 2.13
N ASN A 291 17.53 6.35 2.78
CA ASN A 291 18.98 6.45 2.78
C ASN A 291 19.45 6.89 4.18
N GLY A 292 20.01 5.97 4.95
CA GLY A 292 20.33 6.20 6.34
C GLY A 292 19.07 6.58 7.15
N ASP A 293 19.11 7.75 7.80
CA ASP A 293 18.01 8.29 8.60
C ASP A 293 16.94 9.02 7.77
N HIS A 294 17.17 9.21 6.47
CA HIS A 294 16.23 9.89 5.59
C HIS A 294 15.29 8.91 4.91
N ARG A 295 14.00 9.23 4.93
CA ARG A 295 12.98 8.54 4.15
C ARG A 295 12.07 9.55 3.49
N ASP A 296 12.00 9.48 2.17
CA ASP A 296 11.08 10.24 1.35
C ASP A 296 10.13 9.34 0.58
N VAL A 297 8.98 9.87 0.25
CA VAL A 297 8.03 9.26 -0.67
C VAL A 297 7.99 10.09 -1.94
N VAL A 298 8.26 9.45 -3.07
CA VAL A 298 8.37 10.13 -4.36
C VAL A 298 7.49 9.47 -5.41
N ALA A 299 6.89 10.26 -6.28
CA ALA A 299 6.31 9.76 -7.52
C ALA A 299 7.31 9.96 -8.66
N VAL A 300 7.55 8.89 -9.40
CA VAL A 300 8.38 8.92 -10.60
C VAL A 300 7.64 9.68 -11.70
N THR A 301 8.32 10.64 -12.30
CA THR A 301 7.81 11.46 -13.42
C THR A 301 8.75 11.37 -14.62
N SER A 302 8.32 11.87 -15.76
CA SER A 302 9.19 12.00 -16.96
C SER A 302 10.28 13.09 -16.81
N GLY A 303 10.22 13.88 -15.74
CA GLY A 303 11.19 14.93 -15.41
C GLY A 303 11.81 14.70 -14.02
N GLU A 304 11.83 15.75 -13.21
CA GLU A 304 12.23 15.64 -11.80
C GLU A 304 11.22 14.83 -10.99
N PRO A 305 11.65 14.00 -10.02
CA PRO A 305 10.75 13.28 -9.16
C PRO A 305 9.84 14.22 -8.37
N ASP A 306 8.57 13.86 -8.23
CA ASP A 306 7.63 14.59 -7.42
C ASP A 306 7.68 14.07 -5.97
N VAL A 307 8.26 14.86 -5.06
CA VAL A 307 8.44 14.48 -3.65
C VAL A 307 7.13 14.69 -2.88
N LEU A 308 6.39 13.58 -2.69
CA LEU A 308 5.08 13.59 -2.02
C LEU A 308 5.19 13.85 -0.51
N SER A 309 6.34 13.56 0.08
CA SER A 309 6.68 13.77 1.49
C SER A 309 7.23 15.17 1.79
N THR A 310 7.13 16.11 0.86
CA THR A 310 7.50 17.51 1.11
C THR A 310 6.65 18.09 2.26
N PRO A 311 7.26 18.84 3.20
CA PRO A 311 6.52 19.52 4.26
C PRO A 311 5.36 20.37 3.69
N PRO A 312 4.17 20.33 4.30
CA PRO A 312 3.02 21.11 3.83
C PRO A 312 3.20 22.62 4.02
N TYR A 313 4.25 23.04 4.73
CA TYR A 313 4.57 24.43 5.02
C TYR A 313 5.97 24.78 4.54
N PRO A 314 6.22 26.06 4.10
CA PRO A 314 7.55 26.50 3.74
C PRO A 314 8.52 26.33 4.92
N ALA A 315 9.73 25.88 4.63
CA ALA A 315 10.79 25.69 5.61
C ALA A 315 10.94 26.94 6.51
N GLY A 316 10.62 26.80 7.81
CA GLY A 316 10.77 27.87 8.79
C GLY A 316 9.51 28.26 9.58
N ARG A 317 8.35 27.69 9.31
CA ARG A 317 7.16 27.83 10.18
C ARG A 317 6.87 26.53 10.92
N LEU A 318 7.49 26.35 12.08
CA LEU A 318 6.87 25.54 13.12
C LEU A 318 5.60 26.28 13.56
N VAL A 319 4.43 25.66 13.37
CA VAL A 319 3.15 26.18 13.86
C VAL A 319 3.17 25.99 15.39
N GLY A 320 3.57 27.02 16.11
CA GLY A 320 3.62 26.91 17.55
C GLY A 320 4.17 28.13 18.26
N SER A 321 3.61 29.31 17.99
CA SER A 321 3.62 30.42 18.95
C SER A 321 2.51 31.40 18.59
N GLY A 322 1.31 31.04 18.97
CA GLY A 322 0.12 31.86 18.88
C GLY A 322 -0.79 31.50 20.02
N ALA A 323 -0.62 32.24 21.13
CA ALA A 323 -1.44 32.46 22.32
C ALA A 323 -2.70 31.57 22.53
#